data_23f71579d73a5970851b65edb3f745cf
#
_entry.id   23f71579d73a5970851b65edb3f745cf
#
_cell.length_a   1.000
_cell.length_b   1.000
_cell.length_c   1.000
_cell.angle_alpha   90.00
_cell.angle_beta   90.00
_cell.angle_gamma   90.00
#
_symmetry.space_group_name_H-M   'P 1'
#
loop_
_entity.id
_entity.type
_entity.pdbx_description
1 polymer ?
#
loop_
_entity_poly.entity_id
_entity_poly.type
_entity_poly.pdbx_seq_one_letter_code
_entity_poly.pdbx_strand_id
1 'polypeptide(L)'
;MKKSLSFLVILTLAVSMLLVGCGSDSQVTNTGSQSSETQPTTAELTYPVGGKVDKSQLNESNMYEIYADDDVSHAYPLESFECDKDGTIKSGDINVYDSNHNIIKQTHYEGEILDYTEVREYDEKNQNTKITSYAGKVDRNNLTSTMVMEYDENGNNIKSTTYDDQNKLFSTEKISYVKYGDTYYTKEDTIYDANNVVTTKTVYSYRSDGIQAKDIRTEYKNGKVNYYMETSYDSEGNAVSYTYYDKNKNVIDEPQDEKDAYGE
;
A
#
# COMPACT_ATOMS: atom_id res chain seq x y z
N MET A 1 13.62 11.45 31.69
CA MET A 1 12.50 10.55 31.34
C MET A 1 12.58 10.32 29.85
N LYS A 2 13.06 9.14 29.42
CA LYS A 2 13.18 8.78 27.99
C LYS A 2 11.80 8.31 27.52
N LYS A 3 11.17 9.04 26.59
CA LYS A 3 9.96 8.59 25.91
C LYS A 3 10.37 7.54 24.89
N SER A 4 9.99 6.31 25.13
CA SER A 4 10.07 5.21 24.16
C SER A 4 9.05 5.52 23.06
N LEU A 5 9.53 5.83 21.86
CA LEU A 5 8.70 5.93 20.65
C LEU A 5 8.54 4.49 20.14
N SER A 6 7.37 3.90 20.38
CA SER A 6 6.98 2.64 19.74
C SER A 6 6.73 2.95 18.26
N PHE A 7 7.65 2.53 17.39
CA PHE A 7 7.44 2.54 15.95
C PHE A 7 6.47 1.42 15.62
N LEU A 8 5.24 1.81 15.31
CA LEU A 8 4.26 0.94 14.67
C LEU A 8 4.72 0.75 13.21
N VAL A 9 5.32 -0.40 12.91
CA VAL A 9 5.60 -0.81 11.54
C VAL A 9 4.25 -1.14 10.93
N ILE A 10 3.67 -0.20 10.20
CA ILE A 10 2.49 -0.48 9.37
C ILE A 10 3.00 -1.32 8.20
N LEU A 11 2.85 -2.64 8.34
CA LEU A 11 3.02 -3.58 7.25
C LEU A 11 1.83 -3.37 6.31
N THR A 12 1.99 -2.49 5.31
CA THR A 12 1.00 -2.35 4.24
C THR A 12 0.99 -3.66 3.46
N LEU A 13 -0.01 -4.51 3.74
CA LEU A 13 -0.37 -5.60 2.86
C LEU A 13 -0.70 -4.99 1.50
N ALA A 14 0.17 -5.18 0.51
CA ALA A 14 -0.13 -4.89 -0.87
C ALA A 14 -1.26 -5.86 -1.31
N VAL A 15 -2.49 -5.40 -1.21
CA VAL A 15 -3.63 -6.07 -1.85
C VAL A 15 -3.45 -5.87 -3.35
N SER A 16 -2.98 -6.90 -4.03
CA SER A 16 -2.92 -6.95 -5.49
C SER A 16 -4.34 -6.96 -6.03
N MET A 17 -4.89 -5.79 -6.35
CA MET A 17 -6.14 -5.71 -7.12
C MET A 17 -5.85 -6.16 -8.55
N LEU A 18 -6.39 -7.31 -8.92
CA LEU A 18 -6.48 -7.80 -10.30
C LEU A 18 -7.39 -6.86 -11.10
N LEU A 19 -6.79 -5.94 -11.84
CA LEU A 19 -7.49 -5.24 -12.92
C LEU A 19 -7.51 -6.14 -14.14
N VAL A 20 -8.65 -6.76 -14.40
CA VAL A 20 -8.95 -7.42 -15.68
C VAL A 20 -9.14 -6.32 -16.73
N GLY A 21 -8.11 -6.04 -17.51
CA GLY A 21 -8.17 -5.17 -18.66
C GLY A 21 -8.80 -5.87 -19.84
N CYS A 22 -9.99 -5.44 -20.26
CA CYS A 22 -10.58 -5.80 -21.54
C CYS A 22 -9.96 -4.91 -22.63
N GLY A 23 -9.14 -5.50 -23.52
CA GLY A 23 -8.59 -4.81 -24.67
C GLY A 23 -9.64 -4.60 -25.78
N SER A 24 -9.66 -3.42 -26.34
CA SER A 24 -10.16 -3.19 -27.70
C SER A 24 -9.26 -2.23 -28.43
N ASP A 25 -8.68 -2.75 -29.53
CA ASP A 25 -7.91 -1.98 -30.51
C ASP A 25 -8.74 -0.84 -31.10
N SER A 26 -8.16 0.36 -31.09
CA SER A 26 -8.54 1.41 -32.06
C SER A 26 -7.34 2.32 -32.32
N GLN A 27 -6.79 2.21 -33.54
CA GLN A 27 -5.83 3.16 -34.09
C GLN A 27 -6.48 4.53 -34.19
N VAL A 28 -5.83 5.57 -33.65
CA VAL A 28 -6.11 6.97 -34.00
C VAL A 28 -4.80 7.70 -34.31
N THR A 29 -4.76 8.23 -35.51
CA THR A 29 -3.70 9.00 -36.10
C THR A 29 -3.47 10.33 -35.39
N ASN A 30 -2.20 10.61 -35.18
CA ASN A 30 -1.64 11.82 -34.59
C ASN A 30 -1.83 13.06 -35.50
N THR A 31 -2.53 14.11 -35.02
CA THR A 31 -2.40 15.47 -35.52
C THR A 31 -2.32 16.43 -34.36
N GLY A 32 -1.17 17.09 -34.22
CA GLY A 32 -0.89 18.02 -33.16
C GLY A 32 -1.80 19.24 -33.12
N SER A 33 -2.20 19.58 -31.90
CA SER A 33 -2.60 20.93 -31.51
C SER A 33 -2.26 21.10 -30.05
N GLN A 34 -1.34 22.00 -29.73
CA GLN A 34 -1.14 22.50 -28.37
C GLN A 34 -2.41 23.21 -27.93
N SER A 35 -3.22 22.56 -27.08
CA SER A 35 -4.22 23.24 -26.27
C SER A 35 -3.60 23.45 -24.89
N SER A 36 -3.58 24.70 -24.44
CA SER A 36 -3.31 25.07 -23.07
C SER A 36 -4.41 24.46 -22.20
N GLU A 37 -4.14 23.29 -21.61
CA GLU A 37 -5.03 22.72 -20.60
C GLU A 37 -5.03 23.61 -19.39
N THR A 38 -6.14 24.32 -19.18
CA THR A 38 -6.53 24.88 -17.91
C THR A 38 -6.69 23.69 -16.95
N GLN A 39 -5.74 23.53 -16.01
CA GLN A 39 -5.95 22.64 -14.86
C GLN A 39 -7.32 22.99 -14.25
N PRO A 40 -8.16 21.97 -13.95
CA PRO A 40 -9.36 22.23 -13.17
C PRO A 40 -8.91 22.87 -11.86
N THR A 41 -9.46 24.04 -11.56
CA THR A 41 -9.32 24.72 -10.27
C THR A 41 -9.90 23.76 -9.23
N THR A 42 -9.04 22.93 -8.61
CA THR A 42 -9.40 22.21 -7.40
C THR A 42 -9.77 23.27 -6.39
N ALA A 43 -11.06 23.44 -6.12
CA ALA A 43 -11.50 24.05 -4.87
C ALA A 43 -10.68 23.36 -3.79
N GLU A 44 -10.02 24.12 -2.92
CA GLU A 44 -9.17 23.55 -1.87
C GLU A 44 -10.08 22.68 -1.00
N LEU A 45 -10.02 21.35 -1.22
CA LEU A 45 -10.79 20.38 -0.46
C LEU A 45 -10.37 20.53 1.00
N THR A 46 -11.30 20.82 1.87
CA THR A 46 -11.02 21.08 3.28
C THR A 46 -11.83 20.12 4.14
N TYR A 47 -11.20 19.59 5.16
CA TYR A 47 -11.87 18.77 6.15
C TYR A 47 -13.14 19.47 6.68
N PRO A 48 -14.30 18.79 6.78
CA PRO A 48 -15.55 19.37 7.23
C PRO A 48 -15.45 20.00 8.61
N VAL A 49 -15.93 21.23 8.74
CA VAL A 49 -15.83 22.02 9.99
C VAL A 49 -16.57 21.30 11.13
N GLY A 50 -15.86 21.09 12.24
CA GLY A 50 -16.41 20.44 13.43
C GLY A 50 -16.55 18.92 13.28
N GLY A 51 -15.84 18.29 12.33
CA GLY A 51 -15.80 16.82 12.17
C GLY A 51 -17.17 16.20 11.85
N LYS A 52 -18.05 16.94 11.17
CA LYS A 52 -19.40 16.48 10.82
C LYS A 52 -19.75 16.78 9.38
N VAL A 53 -20.48 15.83 8.80
CA VAL A 53 -21.13 15.95 7.49
C VAL A 53 -22.65 15.92 7.67
N ASP A 54 -23.40 16.35 6.64
CA ASP A 54 -24.86 16.19 6.66
C ASP A 54 -25.20 14.70 6.57
N LYS A 55 -25.83 14.19 7.65
CA LYS A 55 -26.25 12.78 7.72
C LYS A 55 -27.21 12.35 6.61
N SER A 56 -27.87 13.29 5.93
CA SER A 56 -28.73 12.98 4.77
C SER A 56 -27.93 12.59 3.51
N GLN A 57 -26.61 12.84 3.52
CA GLN A 57 -25.69 12.50 2.44
C GLN A 57 -24.94 11.18 2.68
N LEU A 58 -25.19 10.52 3.83
CA LEU A 58 -24.59 9.22 4.11
C LEU A 58 -25.25 8.14 3.25
N ASN A 59 -24.43 7.23 2.71
CA ASN A 59 -24.92 6.02 2.07
C ASN A 59 -25.35 4.96 3.11
N GLU A 60 -25.85 3.80 2.65
CA GLU A 60 -26.34 2.71 3.51
C GLU A 60 -25.25 2.16 4.47
N SER A 61 -23.97 2.34 4.14
CA SER A 61 -22.80 1.93 4.94
C SER A 61 -22.28 3.04 5.88
N ASN A 62 -23.02 4.15 5.99
CA ASN A 62 -22.60 5.37 6.70
C ASN A 62 -21.32 6.01 6.15
N MET A 63 -21.05 5.87 4.86
CA MET A 63 -19.98 6.56 4.17
C MET A 63 -20.50 7.88 3.60
N TYR A 64 -19.70 8.92 3.74
CA TYR A 64 -19.84 10.19 3.03
C TYR A 64 -18.77 10.27 1.96
N GLU A 65 -19.19 10.46 0.71
CA GLU A 65 -18.29 10.45 -0.45
C GLU A 65 -18.62 11.61 -1.38
N ILE A 66 -17.58 12.33 -1.81
CA ILE A 66 -17.67 13.34 -2.85
C ILE A 66 -16.79 12.94 -4.01
N TYR A 67 -17.32 13.06 -5.20
CA TYR A 67 -16.65 12.77 -6.46
C TYR A 67 -16.51 14.04 -7.29
N ALA A 68 -15.55 14.06 -8.22
CA ALA A 68 -15.47 15.12 -9.22
C ALA A 68 -16.71 15.10 -10.13
N ASP A 69 -17.14 16.26 -10.63
CA ASP A 69 -18.34 16.38 -11.48
C ASP A 69 -18.26 15.57 -12.79
N ASP A 70 -17.05 15.25 -13.25
CA ASP A 70 -16.76 14.44 -14.44
C ASP A 70 -16.54 12.95 -14.11
N ASP A 71 -16.47 12.56 -12.85
CA ASP A 71 -16.38 11.15 -12.43
C ASP A 71 -17.77 10.49 -12.37
N VAL A 72 -18.35 10.23 -13.54
CA VAL A 72 -19.64 9.54 -13.66
C VAL A 72 -19.61 8.08 -13.21
N SER A 73 -18.43 7.49 -13.06
CA SER A 73 -18.27 6.11 -12.59
C SER A 73 -18.27 5.99 -11.07
N HIS A 74 -18.07 7.11 -10.35
CA HIS A 74 -17.86 7.17 -8.90
C HIS A 74 -16.72 6.23 -8.45
N ALA A 75 -15.63 6.19 -9.24
CA ALA A 75 -14.47 5.36 -8.95
C ALA A 75 -13.34 6.09 -8.21
N TYR A 76 -13.36 7.44 -8.21
CA TYR A 76 -12.25 8.27 -7.72
C TYR A 76 -12.76 9.31 -6.71
N PRO A 77 -13.07 8.91 -5.46
CA PRO A 77 -13.61 9.84 -4.47
C PRO A 77 -12.56 10.90 -4.09
N LEU A 78 -12.94 12.16 -4.20
CA LEU A 78 -12.17 13.30 -3.72
C LEU A 78 -12.16 13.35 -2.19
N GLU A 79 -13.31 13.01 -1.58
CA GLU A 79 -13.47 12.86 -0.15
C GLU A 79 -14.19 11.54 0.13
N SER A 80 -13.69 10.77 1.11
CA SER A 80 -14.33 9.53 1.55
C SER A 80 -14.17 9.40 3.06
N PHE A 81 -15.28 9.52 3.81
CA PHE A 81 -15.28 9.48 5.27
C PHE A 81 -16.24 8.40 5.79
N GLU A 82 -15.75 7.55 6.71
CA GLU A 82 -16.60 6.73 7.57
C GLU A 82 -17.19 7.60 8.67
N CYS A 83 -18.50 7.53 8.87
CA CYS A 83 -19.21 8.35 9.82
C CYS A 83 -20.07 7.52 10.78
N ASP A 84 -20.40 8.11 11.92
CA ASP A 84 -21.51 7.65 12.72
C ASP A 84 -22.85 8.04 12.07
N LYS A 85 -23.95 7.41 12.51
CA LYS A 85 -25.30 7.65 11.97
C LYS A 85 -25.80 9.11 12.12
N ASP A 86 -25.14 9.91 12.98
CA ASP A 86 -25.44 11.32 13.17
C ASP A 86 -24.57 12.24 12.30
N GLY A 87 -23.72 11.67 11.42
CA GLY A 87 -22.80 12.36 10.53
C GLY A 87 -21.45 12.73 11.16
N THR A 88 -21.17 12.29 12.38
CA THR A 88 -19.84 12.52 13.00
C THR A 88 -18.79 11.65 12.28
N ILE A 89 -17.73 12.28 11.78
CA ILE A 89 -16.63 11.61 11.07
C ILE A 89 -15.80 10.79 12.07
N LYS A 90 -15.56 9.52 11.79
CA LYS A 90 -14.64 8.65 12.50
C LYS A 90 -13.26 8.67 11.91
N SER A 91 -13.17 8.42 10.61
CA SER A 91 -11.92 8.45 9.85
C SER A 91 -12.20 8.67 8.37
N GLY A 92 -11.18 8.97 7.60
CA GLY A 92 -11.29 9.03 6.15
C GLY A 92 -10.24 9.87 5.48
N ASP A 93 -10.38 9.99 4.16
CA ASP A 93 -9.38 10.54 3.28
C ASP A 93 -9.89 11.71 2.45
N ILE A 94 -8.98 12.65 2.19
CA ILE A 94 -9.10 13.65 1.13
C ILE A 94 -8.02 13.36 0.10
N ASN A 95 -8.42 13.12 -1.16
CA ASN A 95 -7.56 12.74 -2.25
C ASN A 95 -7.44 13.84 -3.31
N VAL A 96 -6.24 13.98 -3.86
CA VAL A 96 -5.97 14.80 -5.04
C VAL A 96 -5.43 13.88 -6.13
N TYR A 97 -6.00 13.99 -7.32
CA TYR A 97 -5.65 13.16 -8.48
C TYR A 97 -4.93 13.99 -9.56
N ASP A 98 -4.09 13.32 -10.35
CA ASP A 98 -3.60 13.87 -11.61
C ASP A 98 -4.61 13.62 -12.75
N SER A 99 -4.27 14.05 -13.98
CA SER A 99 -5.11 13.86 -15.17
C SER A 99 -5.27 12.40 -15.62
N ASN A 100 -4.47 11.49 -15.07
CA ASN A 100 -4.55 10.04 -15.33
C ASN A 100 -5.32 9.30 -14.22
N HIS A 101 -5.95 10.02 -13.30
CA HIS A 101 -6.63 9.53 -12.10
C HIS A 101 -5.70 8.81 -11.09
N ASN A 102 -4.41 9.14 -11.07
CA ASN A 102 -3.51 8.66 -10.03
C ASN A 102 -3.62 9.58 -8.80
N ILE A 103 -3.69 9.00 -7.60
CA ILE A 103 -3.64 9.77 -6.35
C ILE A 103 -2.25 10.35 -6.19
N ILE A 104 -2.09 11.67 -6.36
CA ILE A 104 -0.83 12.38 -6.16
C ILE A 104 -0.67 12.90 -4.73
N LYS A 105 -1.77 13.03 -4.00
CA LYS A 105 -1.77 13.38 -2.58
C LYS A 105 -2.98 12.74 -1.89
N GLN A 106 -2.75 12.11 -0.76
CA GLN A 106 -3.77 11.59 0.15
C GLN A 106 -3.57 12.19 1.53
N THR A 107 -4.63 12.67 2.15
CA THR A 107 -4.60 13.26 3.49
C THR A 107 -5.60 12.49 4.34
N HIS A 108 -5.12 11.81 5.37
CA HIS A 108 -5.92 10.97 6.25
C HIS A 108 -6.26 11.65 7.56
N TYR A 109 -7.48 11.44 8.02
CA TYR A 109 -8.00 11.97 9.28
C TYR A 109 -8.53 10.85 10.17
N GLU A 110 -8.22 10.95 11.45
CA GLU A 110 -8.85 10.18 12.54
C GLU A 110 -9.70 11.14 13.37
N GLY A 111 -11.02 11.10 13.19
CA GLY A 111 -11.92 12.14 13.69
C GLY A 111 -11.51 13.50 13.15
N GLU A 112 -11.28 14.49 14.02
CA GLU A 112 -10.81 15.84 13.67
C GLU A 112 -9.28 15.94 13.56
N ILE A 113 -8.56 14.86 13.81
CA ILE A 113 -7.09 14.86 13.84
C ILE A 113 -6.56 14.53 12.45
N LEU A 114 -5.78 15.44 11.89
CA LEU A 114 -4.97 15.15 10.70
C LEU A 114 -3.85 14.19 11.11
N ASP A 115 -4.00 12.92 10.75
CA ASP A 115 -3.09 11.86 11.18
C ASP A 115 -1.85 11.81 10.28
N TYR A 116 -2.04 11.61 8.97
CA TYR A 116 -0.92 11.62 8.03
C TYR A 116 -1.28 12.25 6.68
N THR A 117 -0.24 12.58 5.91
CA THR A 117 -0.35 12.94 4.50
C THR A 117 0.68 12.16 3.69
N GLU A 118 0.27 11.57 2.58
CA GLU A 118 1.15 10.98 1.58
C GLU A 118 1.16 11.81 0.30
N VAL A 119 2.35 11.96 -0.28
CA VAL A 119 2.56 12.54 -1.61
C VAL A 119 3.18 11.49 -2.49
N ARG A 120 2.61 11.25 -3.68
CA ARG A 120 3.03 10.19 -4.61
C ARG A 120 3.49 10.78 -5.93
N GLU A 121 4.56 10.21 -6.47
CA GLU A 121 5.12 10.57 -7.77
C GLU A 121 4.99 9.36 -8.72
N TYR A 122 4.68 9.62 -9.99
CA TYR A 122 4.46 8.60 -11.01
C TYR A 122 5.37 8.85 -12.22
N ASP A 123 5.72 7.79 -12.93
CA ASP A 123 6.45 7.87 -14.20
C ASP A 123 5.48 8.02 -15.40
N GLU A 124 6.06 8.08 -16.60
CA GLU A 124 5.31 8.20 -17.85
C GLU A 124 4.42 6.99 -18.16
N LYS A 125 4.62 5.86 -17.46
CA LYS A 125 3.81 4.64 -17.57
C LYS A 125 2.73 4.55 -16.49
N ASN A 126 2.51 5.60 -15.70
CA ASN A 126 1.63 5.63 -14.53
C ASN A 126 2.04 4.66 -13.40
N GLN A 127 3.32 4.33 -13.28
CA GLN A 127 3.84 3.53 -12.19
C GLN A 127 4.24 4.46 -11.03
N ASN A 128 3.80 4.15 -9.82
CA ASN A 128 4.15 4.93 -8.63
C ASN A 128 5.63 4.71 -8.29
N THR A 129 6.46 5.71 -8.54
CA THR A 129 7.91 5.62 -8.34
C THR A 129 8.37 6.11 -6.98
N LYS A 130 7.52 6.89 -6.28
CA LYS A 130 7.88 7.42 -4.98
C LYS A 130 6.66 7.74 -4.13
N ILE A 131 6.74 7.43 -2.84
CA ILE A 131 5.79 7.85 -1.81
C ILE A 131 6.57 8.58 -0.74
N THR A 132 6.11 9.77 -0.36
CA THR A 132 6.66 10.55 0.75
C THR A 132 5.58 10.74 1.80
N SER A 133 5.81 10.24 3.01
CA SER A 133 4.83 10.24 4.11
C SER A 133 5.20 11.27 5.17
N TYR A 134 4.18 11.93 5.70
CA TYR A 134 4.30 12.99 6.72
C TYR A 134 3.32 12.70 7.86
N ALA A 135 3.74 12.89 9.10
CA ALA A 135 2.83 12.93 10.24
C ALA A 135 2.03 14.26 10.21
N GLY A 136 0.78 14.18 9.79
CA GLY A 136 -0.04 15.37 9.59
C GLY A 136 0.29 16.12 8.29
N LYS A 137 0.54 17.43 8.39
CA LYS A 137 0.74 18.31 7.22
C LYS A 137 2.05 18.06 6.49
N VAL A 138 2.04 18.30 5.18
CA VAL A 138 3.26 18.32 4.35
C VAL A 138 4.19 19.44 4.83
N ASP A 139 5.16 19.07 5.66
CA ASP A 139 6.21 19.92 6.19
C ASP A 139 7.45 19.05 6.44
N ARG A 140 8.64 19.59 6.17
CA ARG A 140 9.89 18.84 6.37
C ARG A 140 10.06 18.32 7.81
N ASN A 141 9.55 19.06 8.80
CA ASN A 141 9.65 18.66 10.20
C ASN A 141 8.68 17.51 10.55
N ASN A 142 7.71 17.25 9.69
CA ASN A 142 6.73 16.18 9.82
C ASN A 142 7.04 14.97 8.93
N LEU A 143 8.11 15.03 8.12
CA LEU A 143 8.53 13.90 7.28
C LEU A 143 8.76 12.67 8.17
N THR A 144 8.15 11.55 7.80
CA THR A 144 8.31 10.27 8.51
C THR A 144 9.13 9.28 7.70
N SER A 145 8.87 9.20 6.39
CA SER A 145 9.59 8.30 5.50
C SER A 145 9.47 8.70 4.04
N THR A 146 10.38 8.18 3.23
CA THR A 146 10.30 8.21 1.78
C THR A 146 10.55 6.81 1.24
N MET A 147 9.64 6.29 0.41
CA MET A 147 9.79 5.04 -0.31
C MET A 147 10.02 5.32 -1.79
N VAL A 148 11.01 4.66 -2.39
CA VAL A 148 11.32 4.73 -3.83
C VAL A 148 11.16 3.33 -4.42
N MET A 149 10.45 3.22 -5.54
CA MET A 149 10.12 1.96 -6.20
C MET A 149 10.77 1.85 -7.57
N GLU A 150 11.23 0.65 -7.91
CA GLU A 150 11.81 0.31 -9.21
C GLU A 150 10.99 -0.81 -9.86
N TYR A 151 10.77 -0.71 -11.18
CA TYR A 151 9.92 -1.64 -11.93
C TYR A 151 10.70 -2.34 -13.05
N ASP A 152 10.29 -3.55 -13.39
CA ASP A 152 10.78 -4.24 -14.58
C ASP A 152 10.05 -3.75 -15.85
N GLU A 153 10.43 -4.29 -17.01
CA GLU A 153 9.83 -3.95 -18.31
C GLU A 153 8.33 -4.32 -18.42
N ASN A 154 7.87 -5.25 -17.58
CA ASN A 154 6.48 -5.73 -17.54
C ASN A 154 5.61 -4.93 -16.55
N GLY A 155 6.20 -3.97 -15.83
CA GLY A 155 5.50 -3.15 -14.85
C GLY A 155 5.42 -3.77 -13.44
N ASN A 156 6.16 -4.85 -13.17
CA ASN A 156 6.19 -5.41 -11.83
C ASN A 156 7.19 -4.63 -10.97
N ASN A 157 6.81 -4.28 -9.74
CA ASN A 157 7.73 -3.69 -8.77
C ASN A 157 8.78 -4.72 -8.34
N ILE A 158 10.04 -4.50 -8.69
CA ILE A 158 11.14 -5.42 -8.39
C ILE A 158 11.97 -4.98 -7.19
N LYS A 159 11.79 -3.72 -6.75
CA LYS A 159 12.52 -3.20 -5.60
C LYS A 159 11.82 -2.00 -5.01
N SER A 160 11.72 -1.95 -3.67
CA SER A 160 11.31 -0.81 -2.89
C SER A 160 12.41 -0.44 -1.89
N THR A 161 12.76 0.84 -1.82
CA THR A 161 13.80 1.34 -0.91
C THR A 161 13.19 2.40 -0.02
N THR A 162 13.21 2.16 1.30
CA THR A 162 12.64 3.07 2.30
C THR A 162 13.75 3.83 3.02
N TYR A 163 13.57 5.13 3.14
CA TYR A 163 14.41 6.04 3.89
C TYR A 163 13.63 6.61 5.08
N ASP A 164 14.30 6.88 6.19
CA ASP A 164 13.73 7.53 7.37
C ASP A 164 13.56 9.05 7.19
N ASP A 165 13.10 9.74 8.23
CA ASP A 165 12.89 11.19 8.30
C ASP A 165 14.18 12.02 8.07
N GLN A 166 15.34 11.40 8.26
CA GLN A 166 16.66 12.01 8.02
C GLN A 166 17.23 11.67 6.63
N ASN A 167 16.43 11.03 5.77
CA ASN A 167 16.84 10.52 4.46
C ASN A 167 17.97 9.47 4.55
N LYS A 168 18.04 8.73 5.65
CA LYS A 168 18.95 7.63 5.84
C LYS A 168 18.24 6.32 5.45
N LEU A 169 18.95 5.43 4.75
CA LEU A 169 18.40 4.12 4.39
C LEU A 169 17.88 3.40 5.64
N PHE A 170 16.61 3.00 5.59
CA PHE A 170 15.93 2.22 6.61
C PHE A 170 15.85 0.74 6.20
N SER A 171 15.31 0.46 5.02
CA SER A 171 15.17 -0.91 4.50
C SER A 171 15.16 -0.95 2.98
N THR A 172 15.42 -2.12 2.43
CA THR A 172 15.24 -2.42 1.01
C THR A 172 14.50 -3.74 0.88
N GLU A 173 13.45 -3.75 0.10
CA GLU A 173 12.73 -4.94 -0.32
C GLU A 173 13.09 -5.26 -1.76
N LYS A 174 13.28 -6.54 -2.10
CA LYS A 174 13.51 -7.03 -3.46
C LYS A 174 12.53 -8.13 -3.77
N ILE A 175 11.84 -8.00 -4.89
CA ILE A 175 10.78 -8.90 -5.30
C ILE A 175 11.17 -9.54 -6.64
N SER A 176 10.96 -10.84 -6.77
CA SER A 176 11.07 -11.56 -8.04
C SER A 176 9.75 -12.24 -8.37
N TYR A 177 9.51 -12.47 -9.66
CA TYR A 177 8.25 -12.97 -10.17
C TYR A 177 8.40 -14.27 -10.94
N VAL A 178 7.31 -15.01 -11.03
CA VAL A 178 7.13 -16.17 -11.91
C VAL A 178 5.85 -15.94 -12.75
N LYS A 179 5.89 -16.33 -14.01
CA LYS A 179 4.75 -16.19 -14.92
C LYS A 179 3.98 -17.49 -15.05
N TYR A 180 2.64 -17.42 -14.85
CA TYR A 180 1.71 -18.49 -15.16
C TYR A 180 0.65 -17.93 -16.13
N GLY A 181 0.59 -18.48 -17.35
CA GLY A 181 -0.22 -17.89 -18.42
C GLY A 181 0.25 -16.47 -18.74
N ASP A 182 -0.64 -15.48 -18.64
CA ASP A 182 -0.33 -14.05 -18.88
C ASP A 182 -0.14 -13.25 -17.60
N THR A 183 -0.26 -13.88 -16.43
CA THR A 183 -0.17 -13.22 -15.12
C THR A 183 1.18 -13.46 -14.47
N TYR A 184 1.73 -12.42 -13.84
CA TYR A 184 2.94 -12.47 -13.02
C TYR A 184 2.55 -12.62 -11.55
N TYR A 185 3.21 -13.51 -10.84
CA TYR A 185 3.01 -13.79 -9.42
C TYR A 185 4.33 -13.64 -8.68
N THR A 186 4.31 -13.12 -7.46
CA THR A 186 5.51 -13.01 -6.62
C THR A 186 6.09 -14.39 -6.37
N LYS A 187 7.33 -14.61 -6.78
CA LYS A 187 8.07 -15.85 -6.54
C LYS A 187 8.84 -15.81 -5.22
N GLU A 188 9.45 -14.69 -4.97
CA GLU A 188 10.28 -14.46 -3.79
C GLU A 188 10.26 -12.98 -3.44
N ASP A 189 10.19 -12.70 -2.15
CA ASP A 189 10.33 -11.39 -1.57
C ASP A 189 11.40 -11.43 -0.48
N THR A 190 12.31 -10.45 -0.47
CA THR A 190 13.41 -10.41 0.48
C THR A 190 13.61 -8.99 1.00
N ILE A 191 13.51 -8.82 2.32
CA ILE A 191 13.70 -7.56 3.03
C ILE A 191 15.10 -7.52 3.65
N TYR A 192 15.77 -6.40 3.47
CA TYR A 192 17.09 -6.10 4.01
C TYR A 192 17.00 -4.89 4.95
N ASP A 193 17.76 -4.91 6.02
CA ASP A 193 17.95 -3.73 6.88
C ASP A 193 18.85 -2.67 6.23
N ALA A 194 19.08 -1.56 6.95
CA ALA A 194 19.95 -0.47 6.52
C ALA A 194 21.42 -0.88 6.26
N ASN A 195 21.87 -2.01 6.80
CA ASN A 195 23.21 -2.55 6.62
C ASN A 195 23.28 -3.59 5.50
N ASN A 196 22.17 -3.74 4.71
CA ASN A 196 22.03 -4.74 3.67
C ASN A 196 22.11 -6.20 4.21
N VAL A 197 21.68 -6.40 5.46
CA VAL A 197 21.53 -7.72 6.08
C VAL A 197 20.07 -8.17 5.92
N VAL A 198 19.84 -9.40 5.45
CA VAL A 198 18.50 -9.96 5.31
C VAL A 198 17.82 -10.03 6.67
N THR A 199 16.61 -9.51 6.77
CA THR A 199 15.73 -9.61 7.94
C THR A 199 14.62 -10.60 7.75
N THR A 200 14.02 -10.61 6.54
CA THR A 200 12.91 -11.49 6.20
C THR A 200 13.07 -11.97 4.75
N LYS A 201 12.71 -13.21 4.48
CA LYS A 201 12.62 -13.75 3.13
C LYS A 201 11.40 -14.64 3.01
N THR A 202 10.53 -14.37 2.03
CA THR A 202 9.35 -15.19 1.73
C THR A 202 9.49 -15.82 0.35
N VAL A 203 9.24 -17.11 0.25
CA VAL A 203 9.22 -17.87 -1.00
C VAL A 203 7.82 -18.42 -1.22
N TYR A 204 7.22 -18.12 -2.35
CA TYR A 204 5.85 -18.50 -2.72
C TYR A 204 5.85 -19.68 -3.68
N SER A 205 4.89 -20.56 -3.54
CA SER A 205 4.66 -21.70 -4.41
C SER A 205 3.21 -21.70 -4.89
N TYR A 206 3.02 -21.93 -6.18
CA TYR A 206 1.72 -21.86 -6.84
C TYR A 206 1.38 -23.22 -7.48
N ARG A 207 0.08 -23.50 -7.60
CA ARG A 207 -0.44 -24.57 -8.44
C ARG A 207 -0.35 -24.18 -9.92
N SER A 208 -0.58 -25.14 -10.79
CA SER A 208 -0.54 -24.92 -12.25
C SER A 208 -1.60 -23.93 -12.76
N ASP A 209 -2.65 -23.70 -11.99
CA ASP A 209 -3.71 -22.72 -12.25
C ASP A 209 -3.37 -21.30 -11.73
N GLY A 210 -2.21 -21.12 -11.10
CA GLY A 210 -1.78 -19.85 -10.51
C GLY A 210 -2.28 -19.58 -9.10
N ILE A 211 -3.08 -20.49 -8.52
CA ILE A 211 -3.54 -20.34 -7.12
C ILE A 211 -2.37 -20.64 -6.18
N GLN A 212 -2.14 -19.80 -5.20
CA GLN A 212 -1.09 -20.00 -4.20
C GLN A 212 -1.36 -21.30 -3.42
N ALA A 213 -0.35 -22.13 -3.36
CA ALA A 213 -0.41 -23.42 -2.66
C ALA A 213 0.23 -23.33 -1.27
N LYS A 214 1.33 -22.56 -1.18
CA LYS A 214 2.13 -22.44 0.01
C LYS A 214 3.04 -21.20 -0.08
N ASP A 215 3.38 -20.61 1.06
CA ASP A 215 4.58 -19.79 1.24
C ASP A 215 5.44 -20.29 2.41
N ILE A 216 6.70 -19.91 2.38
CA ILE A 216 7.64 -20.11 3.48
C ILE A 216 8.29 -18.76 3.76
N ARG A 217 7.92 -18.15 4.89
CA ARG A 217 8.59 -16.98 5.43
C ARG A 217 9.73 -17.41 6.34
N THR A 218 10.89 -16.86 6.11
CA THR A 218 12.09 -17.09 6.92
C THR A 218 12.45 -15.80 7.63
N GLU A 219 12.45 -15.81 8.94
CA GLU A 219 12.88 -14.70 9.78
C GLU A 219 14.35 -14.84 10.17
N TYR A 220 15.06 -13.71 10.09
CA TYR A 220 16.49 -13.65 10.40
C TYR A 220 16.73 -12.73 11.61
N LYS A 221 17.63 -13.13 12.47
CA LYS A 221 18.12 -12.33 13.60
C LYS A 221 19.64 -12.25 13.52
N ASN A 222 20.17 -11.02 13.40
CA ASN A 222 21.61 -10.79 13.20
C ASN A 222 22.21 -11.59 12.01
N GLY A 223 21.48 -11.63 10.88
CA GLY A 223 21.89 -12.33 9.65
C GLY A 223 21.86 -13.86 9.72
N LYS A 224 21.29 -14.45 10.77
CA LYS A 224 21.12 -15.91 10.93
C LYS A 224 19.66 -16.25 10.98
N VAL A 225 19.28 -17.39 10.41
CA VAL A 225 17.91 -17.90 10.50
C VAL A 225 17.50 -18.00 11.97
N ASN A 226 16.40 -17.36 12.30
CA ASN A 226 15.74 -17.41 13.61
C ASN A 226 14.70 -18.55 13.60
N TYR A 227 13.72 -18.46 12.72
CA TYR A 227 12.70 -19.48 12.51
C TYR A 227 12.15 -19.39 11.08
N TYR A 228 11.31 -20.38 10.73
CA TYR A 228 10.51 -20.40 9.51
C TYR A 228 9.04 -20.45 9.87
N MET A 229 8.18 -19.78 9.10
CA MET A 229 6.74 -19.97 9.11
C MET A 229 6.30 -20.50 7.75
N GLU A 230 5.61 -21.62 7.74
CA GLU A 230 4.99 -22.19 6.55
C GLU A 230 3.49 -21.93 6.60
N THR A 231 2.93 -21.30 5.58
CA THR A 231 1.49 -21.12 5.37
C THR A 231 1.04 -22.05 4.25
N SER A 232 -0.03 -22.80 4.47
CA SER A 232 -0.66 -23.64 3.42
C SER A 232 -2.02 -23.08 3.05
N TYR A 233 -2.39 -23.22 1.77
CA TYR A 233 -3.61 -22.66 1.19
C TYR A 233 -4.49 -23.76 0.57
N ASP A 234 -5.82 -23.61 0.68
CA ASP A 234 -6.80 -24.49 0.05
C ASP A 234 -6.89 -24.27 -1.47
N SER A 235 -7.82 -24.97 -2.13
CA SER A 235 -8.02 -24.86 -3.58
C SER A 235 -8.56 -23.49 -4.02
N GLU A 236 -9.11 -22.70 -3.12
CA GLU A 236 -9.67 -21.37 -3.37
C GLU A 236 -8.65 -20.25 -3.08
N GLY A 237 -7.48 -20.59 -2.50
CA GLY A 237 -6.44 -19.64 -2.13
C GLY A 237 -6.59 -19.07 -0.72
N ASN A 238 -7.45 -19.66 0.14
CA ASN A 238 -7.56 -19.25 1.53
C ASN A 238 -6.50 -19.95 2.38
N ALA A 239 -5.87 -19.23 3.31
CA ALA A 239 -4.94 -19.81 4.25
C ALA A 239 -5.66 -20.78 5.20
N VAL A 240 -5.16 -22.01 5.30
CA VAL A 240 -5.78 -23.08 6.11
C VAL A 240 -4.89 -23.57 7.26
N SER A 241 -3.60 -23.30 7.23
CA SER A 241 -2.71 -23.65 8.34
C SER A 241 -1.45 -22.79 8.37
N TYR A 242 -0.94 -22.59 9.59
CA TYR A 242 0.36 -21.99 9.87
C TYR A 242 1.18 -22.98 10.69
N THR A 243 2.44 -23.19 10.32
CA THR A 243 3.35 -24.07 11.05
C THR A 243 4.71 -23.40 11.21
N TYR A 244 5.19 -23.32 12.44
CA TYR A 244 6.48 -22.74 12.75
C TYR A 244 7.55 -23.79 12.93
N TYR A 245 8.77 -23.50 12.50
CA TYR A 245 9.91 -24.39 12.59
C TYR A 245 11.14 -23.64 13.10
N ASP A 246 11.93 -24.29 13.93
CA ASP A 246 13.24 -23.77 14.30
C ASP A 246 14.23 -23.77 13.10
N LYS A 247 15.42 -23.23 13.31
CA LYS A 247 16.50 -23.22 12.29
C LYS A 247 16.92 -24.63 11.79
N ASN A 248 16.62 -25.68 12.55
CA ASN A 248 16.92 -27.07 12.22
C ASN A 248 15.73 -27.80 11.57
N LYS A 249 14.65 -27.07 11.29
CA LYS A 249 13.39 -27.61 10.71
C LYS A 249 12.58 -28.50 11.67
N ASN A 250 12.76 -28.37 12.97
CA ASN A 250 11.85 -28.98 13.96
C ASN A 250 10.64 -28.07 14.14
N VAL A 251 9.44 -28.67 14.23
CA VAL A 251 8.22 -27.91 14.55
C VAL A 251 8.33 -27.31 15.96
N ILE A 252 7.95 -26.06 16.09
CA ILE A 252 7.93 -25.33 17.36
C ILE A 252 6.57 -24.65 17.55
N ASP A 253 6.30 -24.20 18.77
CA ASP A 253 5.19 -23.30 19.04
C ASP A 253 5.44 -21.93 18.37
N GLU A 254 4.38 -21.16 18.18
CA GLU A 254 4.47 -19.81 17.64
C GLU A 254 5.43 -18.94 18.45
N PRO A 255 6.42 -18.31 17.81
CA PRO A 255 7.37 -17.44 18.48
C PRO A 255 6.71 -16.24 19.15
N GLN A 256 7.26 -15.78 20.29
CA GLN A 256 6.69 -14.68 21.06
C GLN A 256 6.68 -13.36 20.28
N ASP A 257 7.68 -13.09 19.46
CA ASP A 257 7.74 -11.92 18.57
C ASP A 257 6.60 -11.87 17.55
N GLU A 258 6.11 -13.03 17.07
CA GLU A 258 4.89 -13.10 16.25
C GLU A 258 3.64 -12.77 17.06
N LYS A 259 3.47 -13.35 18.25
CA LYS A 259 2.33 -13.06 19.15
C LYS A 259 2.24 -11.58 19.49
N ASP A 260 3.38 -10.97 19.82
CA ASP A 260 3.47 -9.54 20.13
C ASP A 260 3.09 -8.67 18.93
N ALA A 261 3.38 -9.11 17.68
CA ALA A 261 3.03 -8.40 16.45
C ALA A 261 1.52 -8.40 16.15
N TYR A 262 0.81 -9.47 16.53
CA TYR A 262 -0.63 -9.61 16.31
C TYR A 262 -1.49 -9.27 17.52
N GLY A 263 -0.88 -8.87 18.66
CA GLY A 263 -1.60 -8.37 19.84
C GLY A 263 -2.30 -9.46 20.66
N GLU A 264 -1.80 -10.71 20.65
CA GLU A 264 -2.26 -11.83 21.47
C GLU A 264 -1.55 -11.92 22.84
#